data_2f21b4df5f04974fe8a9d490af6619eb
#
_entry.id   2f21b4df5f04974fe8a9d490af6619eb
#
_cell.length_a   1.000
_cell.length_b   1.000
_cell.length_c   1.000
_cell.angle_alpha   90.00
_cell.angle_beta   90.00
_cell.angle_gamma   90.00
#
_symmetry.space_group_name_H-M   'P 1'
#
loop_
_entity.id
_entity.type
_entity.pdbx_description
1 polymer ?
#
loop_
_entity_poly.entity_id
_entity_poly.type
_entity_poly.pdbx_seq_one_letter_code
_entity_poly.pdbx_strand_id
1 'polypeptide(L)'
;LAFEKNFDCLVKFKEWILSNDLATVEDLLALEADAKAQVNEEKKDAWRKFAEPIKNEIAQAVDYLRAVGNALGDTSFTDHVATNLQSTIDPIRKDILKACKKVLVQYKGVADESLNQLRSYTTAFQQQYQDTYSSHLHSEGPQNALLVPEVKPEFTADSKILNGYEILNTTFESVFNRYDNVVAFGEDLGRIGDVNQGFAGLQEKFGVERIFDTGIREATIIGQGYGLSLRGIRPITEIQYLDYLLYALQPLSDDVATLHYRTKGIQKAPMIVRTRGHRLEGIWHTGSPLGMIINALRGMYVCVPRNMVQAAGMYNTLLQSDEPALVIECLNGYRLK
;
A
#
# COMPACT_ATOMS: atom_id res chain seq x y z
N LEU A 1 -1.26 34.92 3.16
CA LEU A 1 -1.53 35.65 4.43
C LEU A 1 -2.68 36.67 4.30
N ALA A 2 -2.63 37.67 3.38
CA ALA A 2 -3.73 38.67 3.25
C ALA A 2 -5.03 38.03 2.74
N PHE A 3 -4.95 37.16 1.72
CA PHE A 3 -6.10 36.42 1.23
C PHE A 3 -6.69 35.53 2.32
N GLU A 4 -5.86 34.75 2.98
CA GLU A 4 -6.26 33.88 4.08
C GLU A 4 -6.98 34.64 5.19
N LYS A 5 -6.40 35.78 5.65
CA LYS A 5 -7.03 36.64 6.67
C LYS A 5 -8.40 37.16 6.24
N ASN A 6 -8.59 37.48 4.96
CA ASN A 6 -9.82 38.09 4.47
C ASN A 6 -10.87 37.08 4.02
N PHE A 7 -10.47 35.84 3.67
CA PHE A 7 -11.32 34.84 3.08
C PHE A 7 -11.36 33.51 3.84
N ASP A 8 -10.78 33.48 5.06
CA ASP A 8 -10.94 32.31 5.93
C ASP A 8 -12.42 31.98 6.12
N CYS A 9 -12.78 30.72 5.92
CA CYS A 9 -14.17 30.28 5.95
C CYS A 9 -14.83 30.50 7.32
N LEU A 10 -14.08 30.40 8.42
CA LEU A 10 -14.60 30.63 9.77
C LEU A 10 -14.87 32.12 10.00
N VAL A 11 -13.96 33.00 9.51
CA VAL A 11 -14.16 34.46 9.59
C VAL A 11 -15.40 34.85 8.79
N LYS A 12 -15.54 34.36 7.55
CA LYS A 12 -16.71 34.66 6.70
C LYS A 12 -18.00 34.10 7.26
N PHE A 13 -17.95 32.92 7.85
CA PHE A 13 -19.13 32.32 8.48
C PHE A 13 -19.54 33.08 9.73
N LYS A 14 -18.59 33.54 10.54
CA LYS A 14 -18.87 34.44 11.68
C LYS A 14 -19.53 35.75 11.24
N GLU A 15 -18.98 36.41 10.21
CA GLU A 15 -19.57 37.62 9.63
C GLU A 15 -21.03 37.37 9.16
N TRP A 16 -21.28 36.23 8.51
CA TRP A 16 -22.61 35.84 8.03
C TRP A 16 -23.60 35.59 9.19
N ILE A 17 -23.16 34.88 10.25
CA ILE A 17 -24.01 34.64 11.44
C ILE A 17 -24.44 35.97 12.06
N LEU A 18 -23.49 36.88 12.24
CA LEU A 18 -23.77 38.18 12.84
C LEU A 18 -24.66 39.06 11.95
N SER A 19 -24.44 39.04 10.64
CA SER A 19 -25.25 39.83 9.68
C SER A 19 -26.69 39.33 9.52
N ASN A 20 -26.99 38.10 9.96
CA ASN A 20 -28.35 37.53 9.95
C ASN A 20 -28.97 37.45 11.36
N ASP A 21 -28.40 38.11 12.35
CA ASP A 21 -28.88 38.16 13.74
C ASP A 21 -29.11 36.76 14.36
N LEU A 22 -28.31 35.74 13.97
CA LEU A 22 -28.43 34.37 14.46
C LEU A 22 -27.76 34.16 15.81
N ALA A 23 -26.79 34.98 16.15
CA ALA A 23 -26.09 34.98 17.44
C ALA A 23 -25.45 36.35 17.70
N THR A 24 -25.13 36.64 18.96
CA THR A 24 -24.36 37.84 19.33
C THR A 24 -22.84 37.62 19.26
N VAL A 25 -22.06 38.68 19.30
CA VAL A 25 -20.59 38.61 19.38
C VAL A 25 -20.17 37.86 20.65
N GLU A 26 -20.85 38.12 21.76
CA GLU A 26 -20.61 37.49 23.05
C GLU A 26 -20.85 35.97 22.99
N ASP A 27 -21.95 35.54 22.34
CA ASP A 27 -22.26 34.11 22.15
C ASP A 27 -21.16 33.42 21.36
N LEU A 28 -20.72 34.03 20.27
CA LEU A 28 -19.67 33.45 19.42
C LEU A 28 -18.29 33.39 20.12
N LEU A 29 -17.96 34.40 20.92
CA LEU A 29 -16.72 34.40 21.74
C LEU A 29 -16.77 33.33 22.83
N ALA A 30 -17.93 33.16 23.48
CA ALA A 30 -18.13 32.11 24.48
C ALA A 30 -17.99 30.71 23.84
N LEU A 31 -18.61 30.50 22.67
CA LEU A 31 -18.54 29.24 21.90
C LEU A 31 -17.10 28.92 21.46
N GLU A 32 -16.37 29.93 20.96
CA GLU A 32 -14.97 29.75 20.57
C GLU A 32 -14.07 29.40 21.77
N ALA A 33 -14.31 30.02 22.93
CA ALA A 33 -13.56 29.73 24.14
C ALA A 33 -13.82 28.31 24.65
N ASP A 34 -15.09 27.88 24.66
CA ASP A 34 -15.49 26.53 25.08
C ASP A 34 -14.93 25.47 24.12
N ALA A 35 -15.06 25.66 22.81
CA ALA A 35 -14.50 24.77 21.81
C ALA A 35 -12.97 24.61 21.94
N LYS A 36 -12.25 25.71 22.20
CA LYS A 36 -10.79 25.65 22.44
C LYS A 36 -10.45 24.89 23.71
N ALA A 37 -11.23 25.09 24.78
CA ALA A 37 -11.03 24.36 26.03
C ALA A 37 -11.26 22.88 25.85
N GLN A 38 -12.37 22.50 25.20
CA GLN A 38 -12.71 21.10 24.91
C GLN A 38 -11.63 20.43 24.05
N VAL A 39 -11.21 21.04 22.95
CA VAL A 39 -10.15 20.49 22.08
C VAL A 39 -8.84 20.29 22.85
N ASN A 40 -8.48 21.21 23.74
CA ASN A 40 -7.27 21.07 24.55
C ASN A 40 -7.37 19.90 25.55
N GLU A 41 -8.51 19.67 26.16
CA GLU A 41 -8.71 18.55 27.06
C GLU A 41 -8.73 17.20 26.29
N GLU A 42 -9.41 17.14 25.17
CA GLU A 42 -9.44 15.94 24.34
C GLU A 42 -8.06 15.59 23.77
N LYS A 43 -7.27 16.60 23.39
CA LYS A 43 -5.86 16.42 22.99
C LYS A 43 -5.03 15.79 24.11
N LYS A 44 -5.15 16.29 25.34
CA LYS A 44 -4.43 15.75 26.51
C LYS A 44 -4.85 14.31 26.81
N ASP A 45 -6.16 14.04 26.77
CA ASP A 45 -6.71 12.73 27.02
C ASP A 45 -6.28 11.71 25.93
N ALA A 46 -6.34 12.10 24.68
CA ALA A 46 -5.87 11.28 23.56
C ALA A 46 -4.38 10.93 23.71
N TRP A 47 -3.55 11.91 24.04
CA TRP A 47 -2.12 11.68 24.29
C TRP A 47 -1.88 10.76 25.48
N ARG A 48 -2.59 10.97 26.59
CA ARG A 48 -2.52 10.11 27.76
C ARG A 48 -2.88 8.66 27.42
N LYS A 49 -4.01 8.44 26.76
CA LYS A 49 -4.46 7.11 26.31
C LYS A 49 -3.47 6.42 25.38
N PHE A 50 -2.75 7.18 24.57
CA PHE A 50 -1.69 6.64 23.72
C PHE A 50 -0.42 6.30 24.51
N ALA A 51 0.05 7.21 25.36
CA ALA A 51 1.36 7.11 25.99
C ALA A 51 1.37 6.19 27.24
N GLU A 52 0.30 6.18 28.04
CA GLU A 52 0.24 5.44 29.30
C GLU A 52 0.40 3.92 29.14
N PRO A 53 -0.24 3.25 28.18
CA PRO A 53 0.01 1.83 27.95
C PRO A 53 1.49 1.55 27.62
N ILE A 54 2.13 2.39 26.80
CA ILE A 54 3.53 2.23 26.42
C ILE A 54 4.46 2.39 27.62
N LYS A 55 4.17 3.32 28.53
CA LYS A 55 4.95 3.50 29.77
C LYS A 55 4.87 2.25 30.67
N ASN A 56 3.69 1.64 30.78
CA ASN A 56 3.50 0.42 31.55
C ASN A 56 4.26 -0.76 30.91
N GLU A 57 4.21 -0.86 29.60
CA GLU A 57 4.96 -1.88 28.83
C GLU A 57 6.48 -1.70 28.99
N ILE A 58 6.97 -0.45 29.02
CA ILE A 58 8.38 -0.14 29.31
C ILE A 58 8.77 -0.61 30.68
N ALA A 59 7.94 -0.36 31.71
CA ALA A 59 8.21 -0.80 33.07
C ALA A 59 8.37 -2.32 33.13
N GLN A 60 7.45 -3.07 32.52
CA GLN A 60 7.55 -4.52 32.42
C GLN A 60 8.84 -4.99 31.72
N ALA A 61 9.17 -4.38 30.58
CA ALA A 61 10.39 -4.73 29.84
C ALA A 61 11.64 -4.49 30.69
N VAL A 62 11.69 -3.37 31.41
CA VAL A 62 12.80 -3.01 32.30
C VAL A 62 12.99 -4.06 33.41
N ASP A 63 11.88 -4.57 33.99
CA ASP A 63 11.95 -5.63 35.01
C ASP A 63 12.60 -6.89 34.45
N TYR A 64 12.22 -7.33 33.23
CA TYR A 64 12.87 -8.47 32.57
C TYR A 64 14.35 -8.20 32.24
N LEU A 65 14.70 -7.01 31.76
CA LEU A 65 16.08 -6.65 31.45
C LEU A 65 16.96 -6.70 32.69
N ARG A 66 16.49 -6.14 33.81
CA ARG A 66 17.20 -6.17 35.10
C ARG A 66 17.28 -7.57 35.71
N ALA A 67 16.24 -8.39 35.57
CA ALA A 67 16.27 -9.78 36.00
C ALA A 67 17.40 -10.57 35.33
N VAL A 68 17.60 -10.35 34.01
CA VAL A 68 18.73 -10.96 33.29
C VAL A 68 20.08 -10.49 33.84
N GLY A 69 20.25 -9.17 34.07
CA GLY A 69 21.48 -8.64 34.63
C GLY A 69 21.83 -9.23 36.03
N ASN A 70 20.82 -9.33 36.86
CA ASN A 70 20.98 -9.93 38.22
C ASN A 70 21.34 -11.43 38.14
N ALA A 71 20.67 -12.20 37.27
CA ALA A 71 20.90 -13.62 37.13
C ALA A 71 22.30 -13.95 36.58
N LEU A 72 22.78 -13.12 35.61
CA LEU A 72 24.07 -13.33 34.95
C LEU A 72 25.23 -12.59 35.62
N GLY A 73 24.98 -11.78 36.66
CA GLY A 73 26.00 -10.99 37.33
C GLY A 73 26.55 -9.81 36.46
N ASP A 74 25.84 -9.41 35.40
CA ASP A 74 26.21 -8.29 34.53
C ASP A 74 25.12 -7.22 34.53
N THR A 75 24.95 -6.57 35.67
CA THR A 75 23.96 -5.50 35.85
C THR A 75 24.34 -4.22 35.09
N SER A 76 25.64 -3.98 34.85
CA SER A 76 26.10 -2.75 34.19
C SER A 76 25.55 -2.59 32.78
N PHE A 77 25.61 -3.64 31.98
CA PHE A 77 25.08 -3.61 30.60
C PHE A 77 23.55 -3.56 30.56
N THR A 78 22.89 -4.40 31.35
CA THR A 78 21.42 -4.48 31.36
C THR A 78 20.78 -3.23 31.95
N ASP A 79 21.34 -2.64 33.02
CA ASP A 79 20.89 -1.37 33.57
C ASP A 79 21.10 -0.20 32.61
N HIS A 80 22.21 -0.20 31.86
CA HIS A 80 22.40 0.79 30.82
C HIS A 80 21.31 0.72 29.74
N VAL A 81 20.96 -0.49 29.28
CA VAL A 81 19.88 -0.69 28.30
C VAL A 81 18.53 -0.30 28.87
N ALA A 82 18.23 -0.68 30.10
CA ALA A 82 16.99 -0.36 30.79
C ALA A 82 16.82 1.16 31.01
N THR A 83 17.87 1.83 31.50
CA THR A 83 17.87 3.28 31.73
C THR A 83 17.69 4.05 30.42
N ASN A 84 18.38 3.65 29.34
CA ASN A 84 18.19 4.26 28.04
C ASN A 84 16.75 4.12 27.54
N LEU A 85 16.11 2.95 27.74
CA LEU A 85 14.71 2.77 27.37
C LEU A 85 13.78 3.68 28.17
N GLN A 86 14.00 3.78 29.51
CA GLN A 86 13.20 4.62 30.40
C GLN A 86 13.35 6.13 30.11
N SER A 87 14.54 6.55 29.66
CA SER A 87 14.83 7.95 29.35
C SER A 87 14.51 8.36 27.89
N THR A 88 14.01 7.44 27.07
CA THR A 88 13.64 7.74 25.68
C THR A 88 12.50 8.76 25.65
N ILE A 89 12.69 9.84 24.90
CA ILE A 89 11.65 10.86 24.70
C ILE A 89 10.64 10.30 23.69
N ASP A 90 9.35 10.42 24.00
CA ASP A 90 8.23 9.90 23.18
C ASP A 90 8.46 8.46 22.70
N PRO A 91 8.65 7.50 23.63
CA PRO A 91 8.97 6.14 23.27
C PRO A 91 7.80 5.45 22.56
N ILE A 92 8.15 4.56 21.65
CA ILE A 92 7.20 3.70 20.96
C ILE A 92 7.53 2.23 21.19
N ARG A 93 6.61 1.32 20.88
CA ARG A 93 6.77 -0.14 21.09
C ARG A 93 7.99 -0.75 20.41
N LYS A 94 8.45 -0.14 19.29
CA LYS A 94 9.70 -0.50 18.64
C LYS A 94 10.91 -0.38 19.59
N ASP A 95 10.92 0.63 20.46
CA ASP A 95 12.07 0.87 21.36
C ASP A 95 12.15 -0.22 22.43
N ILE A 96 11.00 -0.71 22.90
CA ILE A 96 10.91 -1.86 23.81
C ILE A 96 11.52 -3.10 23.14
N LEU A 97 11.06 -3.44 21.92
CA LEU A 97 11.59 -4.60 21.19
C LEU A 97 13.09 -4.47 20.91
N LYS A 98 13.56 -3.26 20.58
CA LYS A 98 14.97 -2.97 20.35
C LYS A 98 15.81 -3.24 21.61
N ALA A 99 15.35 -2.77 22.76
CA ALA A 99 16.02 -2.99 24.04
C ALA A 99 16.08 -4.48 24.41
N CYS A 100 14.95 -5.18 24.35
CA CYS A 100 14.89 -6.62 24.63
C CYS A 100 15.80 -7.42 23.67
N LYS A 101 15.72 -7.16 22.36
CA LYS A 101 16.57 -7.85 21.38
C LYS A 101 18.04 -7.54 21.55
N LYS A 102 18.42 -6.33 21.99
CA LYS A 102 19.82 -5.98 22.27
C LYS A 102 20.41 -6.87 23.37
N VAL A 103 19.67 -7.12 24.44
CA VAL A 103 20.09 -8.01 25.53
C VAL A 103 20.14 -9.47 25.07
N LEU A 104 19.11 -9.95 24.34
CA LEU A 104 19.09 -11.31 23.81
C LEU A 104 20.22 -11.61 22.82
N VAL A 105 20.66 -10.61 22.06
CA VAL A 105 21.82 -10.75 21.13
C VAL A 105 23.14 -10.78 21.88
N GLN A 106 23.29 -9.94 22.91
CA GLN A 106 24.50 -9.90 23.75
C GLN A 106 24.79 -11.25 24.39
N TYR A 107 23.75 -11.93 24.90
CA TYR A 107 23.89 -13.21 25.58
C TYR A 107 23.48 -14.40 24.71
N LYS A 108 23.68 -14.28 23.39
CA LYS A 108 23.38 -15.37 22.45
C LYS A 108 24.17 -16.64 22.81
N GLY A 109 23.47 -17.75 23.00
CA GLY A 109 24.07 -19.06 23.33
C GLY A 109 24.26 -19.31 24.83
N VAL A 110 23.97 -18.33 25.70
CA VAL A 110 23.93 -18.55 27.16
C VAL A 110 22.61 -19.23 27.52
N ALA A 111 22.69 -20.32 28.28
CA ALA A 111 21.54 -21.05 28.80
C ALA A 111 21.20 -20.54 30.20
N ASP A 112 20.16 -19.72 30.31
CA ASP A 112 19.68 -19.17 31.58
C ASP A 112 18.17 -18.95 31.51
N GLU A 113 17.48 -19.17 32.64
CA GLU A 113 16.03 -19.08 32.74
C GLU A 113 15.53 -17.64 32.53
N SER A 114 16.25 -16.64 33.03
CA SER A 114 15.87 -15.24 32.86
C SER A 114 15.93 -14.83 31.39
N LEU A 115 16.87 -15.33 30.60
CA LEU A 115 16.94 -15.14 29.16
C LEU A 115 15.79 -15.85 28.42
N ASN A 116 15.36 -17.02 28.90
CA ASN A 116 14.19 -17.71 28.33
C ASN A 116 12.92 -16.91 28.59
N GLN A 117 12.77 -16.36 29.80
CA GLN A 117 11.65 -15.49 30.16
C GLN A 117 11.64 -14.20 29.31
N LEU A 118 12.78 -13.52 29.15
CA LEU A 118 12.90 -12.35 28.27
C LEU A 118 12.57 -12.70 26.82
N ARG A 119 13.00 -13.87 26.32
CA ARG A 119 12.67 -14.33 24.97
C ARG A 119 11.17 -14.58 24.80
N SER A 120 10.56 -15.26 25.76
CA SER A 120 9.12 -15.52 25.79
C SER A 120 8.31 -14.23 25.83
N TYR A 121 8.69 -13.29 26.71
CA TYR A 121 8.11 -11.95 26.77
C TYR A 121 8.22 -11.22 25.44
N THR A 122 9.42 -11.19 24.84
CA THR A 122 9.66 -10.49 23.56
C THR A 122 8.80 -11.07 22.44
N THR A 123 8.67 -12.39 22.38
CA THR A 123 7.84 -13.09 21.39
C THR A 123 6.35 -12.80 21.61
N ALA A 124 5.87 -12.92 22.83
CA ALA A 124 4.47 -12.63 23.17
C ALA A 124 4.11 -11.17 22.92
N PHE A 125 5.01 -10.23 23.26
CA PHE A 125 4.84 -8.81 22.99
C PHE A 125 4.75 -8.53 21.47
N GLN A 126 5.59 -9.18 20.67
CA GLN A 126 5.54 -9.03 19.22
C GLN A 126 4.23 -9.61 18.64
N GLN A 127 3.78 -10.76 19.13
CA GLN A 127 2.51 -11.38 18.71
C GLN A 127 1.30 -10.53 19.10
N GLN A 128 1.29 -9.97 20.31
CA GLN A 128 0.20 -9.11 20.80
C GLN A 128 -0.09 -7.93 19.86
N TYR A 129 0.94 -7.38 19.25
CA TYR A 129 0.83 -6.21 18.37
C TYR A 129 0.93 -6.53 16.87
N GLN A 130 0.90 -7.81 16.52
CA GLN A 130 0.96 -8.25 15.11
C GLN A 130 -0.14 -7.60 14.29
N ASP A 131 -1.38 -7.65 14.77
CA ASP A 131 -2.53 -7.10 14.07
C ASP A 131 -2.52 -5.57 13.99
N THR A 132 -1.89 -4.90 14.97
CA THR A 132 -1.78 -3.43 14.96
C THR A 132 -0.81 -2.93 13.89
N TYR A 133 0.30 -3.66 13.66
CA TYR A 133 1.41 -3.16 12.84
C TYR A 133 1.65 -3.96 11.55
N SER A 134 0.97 -5.09 11.36
CA SER A 134 1.22 -5.99 10.23
C SER A 134 -0.06 -6.49 9.56
N SER A 135 -1.24 -6.16 10.08
CA SER A 135 -2.52 -6.51 9.49
C SER A 135 -2.89 -5.56 8.34
N HIS A 136 -3.83 -5.99 7.50
CA HIS A 136 -4.42 -5.18 6.44
C HIS A 136 -3.42 -4.65 5.39
N LEU A 137 -2.22 -5.22 5.28
CA LEU A 137 -1.33 -4.89 4.18
C LEU A 137 -1.91 -5.42 2.86
N HIS A 138 -2.50 -6.59 2.92
CA HIS A 138 -3.27 -7.25 1.88
C HIS A 138 -4.68 -7.55 2.37
N SER A 139 -5.58 -7.93 1.47
CA SER A 139 -6.95 -8.31 1.82
C SER A 139 -6.97 -9.52 2.74
N GLU A 140 -7.71 -9.45 3.84
CA GLU A 140 -7.91 -10.57 4.80
C GLU A 140 -9.25 -11.28 4.55
N GLY A 141 -10.01 -10.83 3.57
CA GLY A 141 -11.31 -11.39 3.19
C GLY A 141 -11.22 -12.43 2.06
N PRO A 142 -12.37 -12.99 1.65
CA PRO A 142 -12.43 -14.02 0.61
C PRO A 142 -12.00 -13.54 -0.78
N GLN A 143 -11.87 -12.23 -0.98
CA GLN A 143 -11.39 -11.59 -2.22
C GLN A 143 -9.88 -11.36 -2.23
N ASN A 144 -9.13 -11.93 -1.29
CA ASN A 144 -7.68 -11.96 -1.36
C ASN A 144 -7.22 -12.70 -2.61
N ALA A 145 -6.28 -12.15 -3.35
CA ALA A 145 -5.81 -12.71 -4.62
C ALA A 145 -5.25 -14.14 -4.48
N LEU A 146 -4.68 -14.49 -3.32
CA LEU A 146 -4.16 -15.83 -3.05
C LEU A 146 -5.25 -16.86 -2.73
N LEU A 147 -6.49 -16.43 -2.50
CA LEU A 147 -7.63 -17.31 -2.27
C LEU A 147 -8.48 -17.54 -3.53
N VAL A 148 -8.21 -16.81 -4.60
CA VAL A 148 -8.86 -17.05 -5.89
C VAL A 148 -8.46 -18.44 -6.40
N PRO A 149 -9.43 -19.30 -6.78
CA PRO A 149 -9.12 -20.64 -7.26
C PRO A 149 -8.21 -20.65 -8.48
N GLU A 150 -7.21 -21.51 -8.47
CA GLU A 150 -6.32 -21.70 -9.61
C GLU A 150 -7.10 -22.27 -10.81
N VAL A 151 -6.95 -21.64 -11.97
CA VAL A 151 -7.42 -22.16 -13.26
C VAL A 151 -6.22 -22.52 -14.10
N LYS A 152 -5.98 -23.81 -14.31
CA LYS A 152 -4.86 -24.29 -15.12
C LYS A 152 -5.18 -24.15 -16.61
N PRO A 153 -4.18 -23.82 -17.45
CA PRO A 153 -4.38 -23.81 -18.88
C PRO A 153 -4.61 -25.26 -19.38
N GLU A 154 -5.58 -25.42 -20.25
CA GLU A 154 -5.85 -26.69 -20.91
C GLU A 154 -5.45 -26.61 -22.39
N PHE A 155 -4.68 -27.57 -22.86
CA PHE A 155 -4.23 -27.64 -24.24
C PHE A 155 -4.72 -28.95 -24.86
N THR A 156 -5.24 -28.85 -26.08
CA THR A 156 -5.68 -29.99 -26.89
C THR A 156 -4.83 -30.07 -28.16
N ALA A 157 -4.97 -31.14 -28.93
CA ALA A 157 -4.30 -31.29 -30.21
C ALA A 157 -4.66 -30.17 -31.21
N ASP A 158 -5.85 -29.58 -31.06
CA ASP A 158 -6.36 -28.49 -31.90
C ASP A 158 -6.04 -27.08 -31.36
N SER A 159 -5.32 -26.99 -30.26
CA SER A 159 -4.93 -25.70 -29.68
C SER A 159 -4.05 -24.92 -30.65
N LYS A 160 -4.43 -23.66 -30.91
CA LYS A 160 -3.70 -22.79 -31.83
C LYS A 160 -2.38 -22.34 -31.22
N ILE A 161 -1.33 -22.32 -32.02
CA ILE A 161 -0.06 -21.69 -31.67
C ILE A 161 -0.16 -20.23 -32.06
N LEU A 162 -0.12 -19.33 -31.06
CA LEU A 162 -0.29 -17.88 -31.21
C LEU A 162 0.96 -17.15 -30.71
N ASN A 163 1.17 -15.93 -31.21
CA ASN A 163 2.15 -15.03 -30.58
C ASN A 163 1.64 -14.52 -29.24
N GLY A 164 2.54 -14.14 -28.36
CA GLY A 164 2.18 -13.66 -27.03
C GLY A 164 1.21 -12.48 -27.03
N TYR A 165 1.35 -11.53 -27.96
CA TYR A 165 0.43 -10.39 -28.08
C TYR A 165 -1.00 -10.82 -28.46
N GLU A 166 -1.16 -11.87 -29.29
CA GLU A 166 -2.47 -12.42 -29.66
C GLU A 166 -3.15 -13.09 -28.47
N ILE A 167 -2.38 -13.76 -27.61
CA ILE A 167 -2.88 -14.35 -26.34
C ILE A 167 -3.41 -13.24 -25.44
N LEU A 168 -2.65 -12.15 -25.26
CA LEU A 168 -3.08 -11.01 -24.45
C LEU A 168 -4.31 -10.32 -25.04
N ASN A 169 -4.33 -10.10 -26.34
CA ASN A 169 -5.46 -9.48 -27.06
C ASN A 169 -6.75 -10.28 -26.82
N THR A 170 -6.71 -11.58 -27.07
CA THR A 170 -7.85 -12.50 -26.80
C THR A 170 -8.26 -12.49 -25.33
N THR A 171 -7.28 -12.42 -24.42
CA THR A 171 -7.54 -12.34 -22.99
C THR A 171 -8.29 -11.06 -22.63
N PHE A 172 -7.82 -9.91 -23.08
CA PHE A 172 -8.49 -8.63 -22.82
C PHE A 172 -9.86 -8.55 -23.48
N GLU A 173 -10.01 -9.07 -24.70
CA GLU A 173 -11.33 -9.19 -25.32
C GLU A 173 -12.31 -9.99 -24.44
N SER A 174 -11.88 -11.12 -23.90
CA SER A 174 -12.68 -11.94 -22.98
C SER A 174 -13.00 -11.18 -21.67
N VAL A 175 -12.04 -10.44 -21.13
CA VAL A 175 -12.21 -9.61 -19.92
C VAL A 175 -13.28 -8.55 -20.15
N PHE A 176 -13.21 -7.79 -21.23
CA PHE A 176 -14.16 -6.73 -21.55
C PHE A 176 -15.57 -7.24 -21.88
N ASN A 177 -15.69 -8.46 -22.38
CA ASN A 177 -16.99 -9.13 -22.54
C ASN A 177 -17.59 -9.62 -21.21
N ARG A 178 -16.77 -9.91 -20.21
CA ARG A 178 -17.19 -10.49 -18.93
C ARG A 178 -17.50 -9.43 -17.88
N TYR A 179 -16.76 -8.33 -17.88
CA TYR A 179 -16.82 -7.31 -16.83
C TYR A 179 -17.20 -5.94 -17.41
N ASP A 180 -18.39 -5.47 -17.09
CA ASP A 180 -18.88 -4.17 -17.57
C ASP A 180 -18.17 -2.97 -16.91
N ASN A 181 -17.63 -3.16 -15.73
CA ASN A 181 -16.93 -2.12 -14.95
C ASN A 181 -15.41 -2.10 -15.19
N VAL A 182 -14.86 -2.89 -16.10
CA VAL A 182 -13.44 -2.81 -16.48
C VAL A 182 -13.24 -1.72 -17.51
N VAL A 183 -12.25 -0.88 -17.29
CA VAL A 183 -11.72 0.11 -18.23
C VAL A 183 -10.22 -0.09 -18.39
N ALA A 184 -9.68 0.25 -19.57
CA ALA A 184 -8.24 0.23 -19.79
C ALA A 184 -7.79 1.53 -20.44
N PHE A 185 -6.68 2.08 -19.97
CA PHE A 185 -6.13 3.32 -20.55
C PHE A 185 -4.64 3.47 -20.25
N GLY A 186 -4.01 4.24 -21.07
CA GLY A 186 -2.60 4.57 -21.03
C GLY A 186 -2.19 5.34 -22.28
N GLU A 187 -0.91 5.59 -22.41
CA GLU A 187 -0.34 6.18 -23.61
C GLU A 187 -0.42 5.17 -24.75
N ASP A 188 -0.99 5.57 -25.89
CA ASP A 188 -1.16 4.74 -27.10
C ASP A 188 -1.94 3.42 -26.91
N LEU A 189 -2.70 3.27 -25.82
CA LEU A 189 -3.45 2.05 -25.56
C LEU A 189 -4.70 1.91 -26.43
N GLY A 190 -5.39 3.02 -26.65
CA GLY A 190 -6.70 3.04 -27.30
C GLY A 190 -6.63 2.79 -28.79
N ARG A 191 -6.31 3.84 -29.56
CA ARG A 191 -6.43 3.82 -31.03
C ARG A 191 -5.52 2.81 -31.71
N ILE A 192 -4.24 2.74 -31.31
CA ILE A 192 -3.29 1.80 -31.92
C ILE A 192 -3.22 0.45 -31.21
N GLY A 193 -3.85 0.30 -30.05
CA GLY A 193 -3.94 -0.95 -29.30
C GLY A 193 -2.67 -1.34 -28.58
N ASP A 194 -1.99 -0.37 -27.99
CA ASP A 194 -0.64 -0.35 -27.42
C ASP A 194 0.51 -0.60 -28.43
N VAL A 195 1.71 -0.21 -28.03
CA VAL A 195 2.92 -0.33 -28.87
C VAL A 195 3.29 -1.78 -29.24
N ASN A 196 2.77 -2.77 -28.54
CA ASN A 196 2.98 -4.19 -28.79
C ASN A 196 1.72 -4.93 -29.23
N GLN A 197 0.61 -4.24 -29.48
CA GLN A 197 -0.63 -4.74 -30.08
C GLN A 197 -1.48 -5.64 -29.17
N GLY A 198 -1.29 -5.61 -27.85
CA GLY A 198 -2.10 -6.39 -26.92
C GLY A 198 -3.56 -5.91 -26.83
N PHE A 199 -3.86 -4.67 -27.23
CA PHE A 199 -5.21 -4.07 -27.29
C PHE A 199 -5.66 -3.74 -28.71
N ALA A 200 -4.96 -4.20 -29.74
CA ALA A 200 -5.30 -3.88 -31.14
C ALA A 200 -6.77 -4.21 -31.48
N GLY A 201 -7.50 -3.21 -32.01
CA GLY A 201 -8.92 -3.34 -32.40
C GLY A 201 -9.92 -3.36 -31.24
N LEU A 202 -9.47 -3.39 -29.98
CA LEU A 202 -10.40 -3.50 -28.85
C LEU A 202 -11.14 -2.19 -28.57
N GLN A 203 -10.53 -1.03 -28.81
CA GLN A 203 -11.24 0.26 -28.67
C GLN A 203 -12.40 0.36 -29.66
N GLU A 204 -12.23 -0.07 -30.92
CA GLU A 204 -13.30 -0.09 -31.90
C GLU A 204 -14.47 -1.01 -31.47
N LYS A 205 -14.14 -2.11 -30.81
CA LYS A 205 -15.13 -3.09 -30.35
C LYS A 205 -15.89 -2.66 -29.09
N PHE A 206 -15.21 -2.07 -28.12
CA PHE A 206 -15.77 -1.81 -26.78
C PHE A 206 -16.02 -0.32 -26.49
N GLY A 207 -15.59 0.56 -27.39
CA GLY A 207 -15.81 2.01 -27.31
C GLY A 207 -14.71 2.76 -26.51
N VAL A 208 -14.64 4.05 -26.84
CA VAL A 208 -13.66 4.99 -26.26
C VAL A 208 -13.90 5.28 -24.78
N GLU A 209 -15.10 5.02 -24.27
CA GLU A 209 -15.41 5.17 -22.85
C GLU A 209 -14.79 4.05 -21.98
N ARG A 210 -14.45 2.93 -22.59
CA ARG A 210 -13.89 1.78 -21.89
C ARG A 210 -12.42 1.55 -22.18
N ILE A 211 -11.95 1.92 -23.37
CA ILE A 211 -10.54 1.77 -23.78
C ILE A 211 -10.11 3.07 -24.44
N PHE A 212 -9.16 3.79 -23.83
CA PHE A 212 -8.80 5.14 -24.31
C PHE A 212 -7.33 5.48 -24.11
N ASP A 213 -6.89 6.47 -24.87
CA ASP A 213 -5.56 7.03 -24.79
C ASP A 213 -5.49 8.13 -23.73
N THR A 214 -4.33 8.32 -23.15
CA THR A 214 -4.02 9.41 -22.22
C THR A 214 -2.83 10.23 -22.73
N GLY A 215 -2.59 11.38 -22.11
CA GLY A 215 -1.32 12.10 -22.30
C GLY A 215 -0.15 11.36 -21.65
N ILE A 216 1.06 11.73 -22.07
CA ILE A 216 2.33 11.19 -21.56
C ILE A 216 2.59 11.73 -20.15
N ARG A 217 2.00 11.10 -19.15
CA ARG A 217 2.17 11.48 -17.74
C ARG A 217 1.78 10.33 -16.81
N GLU A 218 2.74 9.52 -16.47
CA GLU A 218 2.55 8.25 -15.72
C GLU A 218 1.90 8.48 -14.35
N ALA A 219 2.30 9.52 -13.64
CA ALA A 219 1.68 9.87 -12.36
C ALA A 219 0.18 10.18 -12.52
N THR A 220 -0.23 10.83 -13.62
CA THR A 220 -1.65 11.12 -13.91
C THR A 220 -2.41 9.85 -14.29
N ILE A 221 -1.81 8.96 -15.07
CA ILE A 221 -2.40 7.67 -15.43
C ILE A 221 -2.71 6.87 -14.16
N ILE A 222 -1.75 6.77 -13.24
CA ILE A 222 -1.94 6.08 -11.98
C ILE A 222 -2.98 6.79 -11.09
N GLY A 223 -2.94 8.12 -11.00
CA GLY A 223 -3.93 8.90 -10.25
C GLY A 223 -5.36 8.71 -10.75
N GLN A 224 -5.57 8.67 -12.07
CA GLN A 224 -6.87 8.34 -12.68
C GLN A 224 -7.32 6.93 -12.31
N GLY A 225 -6.43 5.94 -12.43
CA GLY A 225 -6.73 4.55 -12.04
C GLY A 225 -7.10 4.43 -10.57
N TYR A 226 -6.34 5.08 -9.71
CA TYR A 226 -6.63 5.13 -8.28
C TYR A 226 -8.02 5.72 -8.01
N GLY A 227 -8.34 6.88 -8.56
CA GLY A 227 -9.64 7.53 -8.40
C GLY A 227 -10.80 6.68 -8.92
N LEU A 228 -10.67 6.06 -10.10
CA LEU A 228 -11.66 5.14 -10.66
C LEU A 228 -11.89 3.92 -9.77
N SER A 229 -10.81 3.35 -9.22
CA SER A 229 -10.89 2.20 -8.30
C SER A 229 -11.69 2.51 -7.04
N LEU A 230 -11.50 3.70 -6.46
CA LEU A 230 -12.26 4.16 -5.29
C LEU A 230 -13.76 4.33 -5.58
N ARG A 231 -14.14 4.39 -6.85
CA ARG A 231 -15.54 4.51 -7.31
C ARG A 231 -16.13 3.21 -7.83
N GLY A 232 -15.46 2.08 -7.63
CA GLY A 232 -15.96 0.74 -8.01
C GLY A 232 -15.67 0.33 -9.44
N ILE A 233 -14.91 1.13 -10.20
CA ILE A 233 -14.39 0.75 -11.52
C ILE A 233 -13.15 -0.14 -11.34
N ARG A 234 -12.91 -1.00 -12.32
CA ARG A 234 -11.74 -1.91 -12.35
C ARG A 234 -10.76 -1.46 -13.45
N PRO A 235 -9.89 -0.49 -13.17
CA PRO A 235 -8.99 0.01 -14.20
C PRO A 235 -7.79 -0.92 -14.41
N ILE A 236 -7.45 -1.12 -15.68
CA ILE A 236 -6.17 -1.62 -16.15
C ILE A 236 -5.43 -0.41 -16.70
N THR A 237 -4.50 0.13 -15.93
CA THR A 237 -3.70 1.30 -16.32
C THR A 237 -2.40 0.85 -16.95
N GLU A 238 -2.02 1.43 -18.07
CA GLU A 238 -0.79 1.07 -18.74
C GLU A 238 0.30 2.13 -18.58
N ILE A 239 1.45 1.70 -18.12
CA ILE A 239 2.73 2.39 -18.26
C ILE A 239 3.53 1.64 -19.32
N GLN A 240 3.90 2.28 -20.40
CA GLN A 240 4.45 1.60 -21.59
C GLN A 240 5.64 0.70 -21.29
N TYR A 241 6.59 1.17 -20.48
CA TYR A 241 7.78 0.42 -20.11
C TYR A 241 8.10 0.54 -18.64
N LEU A 242 8.70 -0.49 -18.07
CA LEU A 242 9.00 -0.58 -16.63
C LEU A 242 9.90 0.56 -16.12
N ASP A 243 10.79 1.08 -16.97
CA ASP A 243 11.66 2.21 -16.65
C ASP A 243 10.85 3.47 -16.33
N TYR A 244 9.72 3.67 -17.03
CA TYR A 244 8.85 4.83 -16.83
C TYR A 244 7.97 4.74 -15.61
N LEU A 245 7.84 3.54 -15.02
CA LEU A 245 7.11 3.37 -13.76
C LEU A 245 7.66 4.28 -12.65
N LEU A 246 8.94 4.66 -12.74
CA LEU A 246 9.59 5.54 -11.77
C LEU A 246 8.92 6.91 -11.69
N TYR A 247 8.34 7.41 -12.79
CA TYR A 247 7.59 8.68 -12.80
C TYR A 247 6.24 8.59 -12.07
N ALA A 248 5.78 7.38 -11.79
CA ALA A 248 4.55 7.12 -11.04
C ALA A 248 4.81 6.44 -9.69
N LEU A 249 6.06 6.24 -9.30
CA LEU A 249 6.40 5.48 -8.09
C LEU A 249 5.81 6.10 -6.84
N GLN A 250 5.80 7.42 -6.73
CA GLN A 250 5.30 8.12 -5.55
C GLN A 250 3.78 7.87 -5.34
N PRO A 251 2.86 8.12 -6.28
CA PRO A 251 1.45 7.79 -6.07
C PRO A 251 1.19 6.28 -5.93
N LEU A 252 2.00 5.43 -6.55
CA LEU A 252 1.89 3.98 -6.33
C LEU A 252 2.25 3.57 -4.91
N SER A 253 3.36 4.10 -4.38
CA SER A 253 3.86 3.73 -3.05
C SER A 253 3.05 4.38 -1.92
N ASP A 254 2.71 5.66 -2.05
CA ASP A 254 2.04 6.41 -0.98
C ASP A 254 0.53 6.20 -0.98
N ASP A 255 -0.09 6.20 -2.16
CA ASP A 255 -1.54 6.17 -2.26
C ASP A 255 -2.09 4.76 -2.46
N VAL A 256 -1.66 4.08 -3.54
CA VAL A 256 -2.23 2.79 -3.91
C VAL A 256 -1.80 1.67 -2.96
N ALA A 257 -0.50 1.51 -2.74
CA ALA A 257 0.05 0.41 -1.96
C ALA A 257 -0.33 0.48 -0.46
N THR A 258 -0.48 1.69 0.09
CA THR A 258 -0.74 1.87 1.52
C THR A 258 -2.21 2.04 1.88
N LEU A 259 -3.11 2.22 0.90
CA LEU A 259 -4.51 2.55 1.15
C LEU A 259 -5.19 1.55 2.07
N HIS A 260 -5.10 0.28 1.76
CA HIS A 260 -5.73 -0.80 2.51
C HIS A 260 -5.22 -0.84 3.95
N TYR A 261 -3.91 -0.74 4.14
CA TYR A 261 -3.27 -0.66 5.45
C TYR A 261 -3.70 0.59 6.24
N ARG A 262 -3.60 1.78 5.65
CA ARG A 262 -3.95 3.05 6.31
C ARG A 262 -5.40 3.12 6.78
N THR A 263 -6.29 2.46 6.06
CA THR A 263 -7.73 2.48 6.33
C THR A 263 -8.21 1.22 7.05
N LYS A 264 -7.31 0.34 7.50
CA LYS A 264 -7.65 -0.96 8.12
C LYS A 264 -8.65 -1.76 7.26
N GLY A 265 -8.41 -1.85 5.96
CA GLY A 265 -9.22 -2.60 5.03
C GLY A 265 -10.56 -1.96 4.64
N ILE A 266 -10.86 -0.73 5.12
CA ILE A 266 -12.14 -0.06 4.81
C ILE A 266 -12.16 0.40 3.36
N GLN A 267 -11.04 0.93 2.85
CA GLN A 267 -10.93 1.37 1.45
C GLN A 267 -10.01 0.44 0.67
N LYS A 268 -10.35 0.22 -0.58
CA LYS A 268 -9.61 -0.65 -1.50
C LYS A 268 -9.48 0.03 -2.85
N ALA A 269 -8.36 -0.21 -3.50
CA ALA A 269 -8.08 0.31 -4.84
C ALA A 269 -7.68 -0.83 -5.77
N PRO A 270 -8.63 -1.70 -6.18
CA PRO A 270 -8.33 -2.91 -6.96
C PRO A 270 -8.01 -2.59 -8.43
N MET A 271 -6.96 -1.82 -8.65
CA MET A 271 -6.45 -1.50 -9.96
C MET A 271 -5.32 -2.43 -10.37
N ILE A 272 -5.17 -2.64 -11.66
CA ILE A 272 -4.06 -3.37 -12.25
C ILE A 272 -3.21 -2.40 -13.03
N VAL A 273 -1.95 -2.26 -12.63
CA VAL A 273 -0.95 -1.53 -13.41
C VAL A 273 -0.25 -2.52 -14.33
N ARG A 274 -0.34 -2.29 -15.60
CA ARG A 274 0.28 -3.10 -16.65
C ARG A 274 1.52 -2.39 -17.18
N THR A 275 2.62 -3.10 -17.31
CA THR A 275 3.84 -2.56 -17.93
C THR A 275 4.67 -3.67 -18.57
N ARG A 276 5.64 -3.30 -19.37
CA ARG A 276 6.57 -4.24 -20.03
C ARG A 276 7.97 -4.04 -19.53
N GLY A 277 8.66 -5.15 -19.25
CA GLY A 277 10.01 -5.11 -18.73
C GLY A 277 10.83 -6.33 -19.09
N HIS A 278 12.00 -6.46 -18.47
CA HIS A 278 12.94 -7.57 -18.61
C HIS A 278 13.46 -7.75 -20.04
N ARG A 279 13.65 -6.67 -20.77
CA ARG A 279 14.40 -6.71 -22.01
C ARG A 279 15.88 -6.78 -21.69
N LEU A 280 16.56 -7.77 -22.24
CA LEU A 280 17.96 -8.05 -21.94
C LEU A 280 18.96 -7.44 -22.93
N GLU A 281 18.49 -6.72 -23.94
CA GLU A 281 19.30 -6.17 -25.02
C GLU A 281 18.84 -4.77 -25.43
N GLY A 282 19.78 -3.98 -25.96
CA GLY A 282 19.56 -2.60 -26.35
C GLY A 282 19.87 -1.62 -25.21
N ILE A 283 19.87 -0.33 -25.56
CA ILE A 283 20.14 0.77 -24.59
C ILE A 283 18.88 1.49 -24.11
N TRP A 284 17.74 1.24 -24.75
CA TRP A 284 16.46 1.84 -24.43
C TRP A 284 15.49 0.80 -23.89
N HIS A 285 14.72 1.16 -22.86
CA HIS A 285 13.67 0.32 -22.28
C HIS A 285 14.17 -1.04 -21.77
N THR A 286 15.40 -1.07 -21.27
CA THR A 286 16.06 -2.28 -20.76
C THR A 286 16.08 -2.34 -19.24
N GLY A 287 15.66 -1.27 -18.57
CA GLY A 287 15.67 -1.17 -17.13
C GLY A 287 14.78 -2.22 -16.46
N SER A 288 15.22 -2.68 -15.31
CA SER A 288 14.49 -3.64 -14.49
C SER A 288 14.69 -3.31 -13.00
N PRO A 289 14.16 -2.15 -12.53
CA PRO A 289 14.40 -1.66 -11.17
C PRO A 289 13.59 -2.43 -10.11
N LEU A 290 13.46 -3.76 -10.25
CA LEU A 290 12.61 -4.59 -9.39
C LEU A 290 12.94 -4.50 -7.90
N GLY A 291 14.21 -4.42 -7.54
CA GLY A 291 14.62 -4.30 -6.14
C GLY A 291 14.04 -3.06 -5.46
N MET A 292 13.96 -1.93 -6.16
CA MET A 292 13.31 -0.71 -5.69
C MET A 292 11.79 -0.87 -5.66
N ILE A 293 11.19 -1.37 -6.74
CA ILE A 293 9.75 -1.55 -6.88
C ILE A 293 9.19 -2.43 -5.76
N ILE A 294 9.77 -3.61 -5.52
CA ILE A 294 9.31 -4.53 -4.47
C ILE A 294 9.38 -3.89 -3.09
N ASN A 295 10.41 -3.09 -2.83
CA ASN A 295 10.53 -2.40 -1.54
C ASN A 295 9.57 -1.20 -1.39
N ALA A 296 9.25 -0.51 -2.49
CA ALA A 296 8.35 0.64 -2.48
C ALA A 296 6.86 0.24 -2.47
N LEU A 297 6.48 -0.84 -3.16
CA LEU A 297 5.08 -1.22 -3.38
C LEU A 297 4.58 -2.28 -2.39
N ARG A 298 4.88 -2.14 -1.11
CA ARG A 298 4.33 -3.02 -0.07
C ARG A 298 2.83 -2.78 0.06
N GLY A 299 2.04 -3.83 -0.16
CA GLY A 299 0.58 -3.77 -0.23
C GLY A 299 0.04 -3.87 -1.65
N MET A 300 0.92 -4.06 -2.64
CA MET A 300 0.56 -4.43 -4.01
C MET A 300 1.18 -5.78 -4.38
N TYR A 301 0.49 -6.57 -5.16
CA TYR A 301 1.10 -7.74 -5.79
C TYR A 301 1.98 -7.32 -6.96
N VAL A 302 3.20 -7.83 -7.00
CA VAL A 302 4.12 -7.65 -8.14
C VAL A 302 4.19 -8.97 -8.90
N CYS A 303 3.54 -9.01 -10.04
CA CYS A 303 3.37 -10.20 -10.87
C CYS A 303 4.33 -10.17 -12.05
N VAL A 304 5.16 -11.20 -12.18
CA VAL A 304 6.15 -11.34 -13.26
C VAL A 304 5.89 -12.66 -14.00
N PRO A 305 5.00 -12.67 -15.00
CA PRO A 305 4.69 -13.88 -15.76
C PRO A 305 5.87 -14.31 -16.63
N ARG A 306 6.12 -15.60 -16.70
CA ARG A 306 7.17 -16.20 -17.55
C ARG A 306 6.77 -16.31 -19.02
N ASN A 307 5.47 -16.29 -19.32
CA ASN A 307 4.90 -16.31 -20.66
C ASN A 307 3.50 -15.66 -20.65
N MET A 308 2.92 -15.44 -21.81
CA MET A 308 1.65 -14.70 -21.92
C MET A 308 0.42 -15.53 -21.51
N VAL A 309 0.47 -16.85 -21.50
CA VAL A 309 -0.57 -17.69 -20.92
C VAL A 309 -0.63 -17.51 -19.40
N GLN A 310 0.54 -17.47 -18.75
CA GLN A 310 0.62 -17.16 -17.33
C GLN A 310 0.17 -15.71 -17.02
N ALA A 311 0.49 -14.75 -17.90
CA ALA A 311 0.00 -13.38 -17.77
C ALA A 311 -1.53 -13.33 -17.82
N ALA A 312 -2.16 -14.04 -18.77
CA ALA A 312 -3.62 -14.17 -18.86
C ALA A 312 -4.23 -14.72 -17.57
N GLY A 313 -3.63 -15.77 -17.00
CA GLY A 313 -4.04 -16.32 -15.70
C GLY A 313 -3.93 -15.32 -14.56
N MET A 314 -2.84 -14.54 -14.50
CA MET A 314 -2.64 -13.48 -13.48
C MET A 314 -3.70 -12.39 -13.62
N TYR A 315 -4.00 -11.90 -14.82
CA TYR A 315 -5.09 -10.93 -15.02
C TYR A 315 -6.46 -11.49 -14.58
N ASN A 316 -6.75 -12.74 -14.92
CA ASN A 316 -8.00 -13.40 -14.50
C ASN A 316 -8.11 -13.50 -12.96
N THR A 317 -7.04 -13.86 -12.27
CA THR A 317 -6.99 -13.91 -10.79
C THR A 317 -7.16 -12.52 -10.19
N LEU A 318 -6.40 -11.54 -10.66
CA LEU A 318 -6.44 -10.19 -10.14
C LEU A 318 -7.80 -9.52 -10.31
N LEU A 319 -8.49 -9.76 -11.43
CA LEU A 319 -9.84 -9.22 -11.66
C LEU A 319 -10.91 -9.83 -10.75
N GLN A 320 -10.65 -10.99 -10.15
CA GLN A 320 -11.51 -11.61 -9.16
C GLN A 320 -11.16 -11.22 -7.73
N SER A 321 -10.00 -10.57 -7.52
CA SER A 321 -9.57 -10.06 -6.22
C SER A 321 -9.94 -8.58 -6.04
N ASP A 322 -9.82 -8.07 -4.82
CA ASP A 322 -10.02 -6.66 -4.49
C ASP A 322 -8.71 -5.92 -4.18
N GLU A 323 -7.60 -6.45 -4.66
CA GLU A 323 -6.25 -5.97 -4.35
C GLU A 323 -5.58 -5.31 -5.56
N PRO A 324 -4.75 -4.28 -5.33
CA PRO A 324 -3.96 -3.67 -6.38
C PRO A 324 -2.79 -4.55 -6.80
N ALA A 325 -2.43 -4.48 -8.07
CA ALA A 325 -1.30 -5.23 -8.59
C ALA A 325 -0.53 -4.49 -9.69
N LEU A 326 0.74 -4.82 -9.79
CA LEU A 326 1.61 -4.48 -10.91
C LEU A 326 1.92 -5.76 -11.70
N VAL A 327 1.56 -5.81 -12.96
CA VAL A 327 1.90 -6.91 -13.87
C VAL A 327 3.01 -6.45 -14.81
N ILE A 328 4.15 -7.11 -14.74
CA ILE A 328 5.34 -6.81 -15.55
C ILE A 328 5.46 -7.88 -16.63
N GLU A 329 4.95 -7.59 -17.80
CA GLU A 329 4.97 -8.50 -18.95
C GLU A 329 6.37 -8.56 -19.56
N CYS A 330 6.81 -9.76 -19.95
CA CYS A 330 8.10 -9.93 -20.63
C CYS A 330 8.04 -9.31 -22.04
N LEU A 331 8.79 -8.23 -22.28
CA LEU A 331 8.77 -7.52 -23.54
C LEU A 331 9.09 -8.44 -24.76
N ASN A 332 10.09 -9.30 -24.63
CA ASN A 332 10.45 -10.23 -25.71
C ASN A 332 9.37 -11.33 -25.90
N GLY A 333 8.56 -11.60 -24.90
CA GLY A 333 7.49 -12.60 -24.95
C GLY A 333 6.36 -12.29 -25.93
N TYR A 334 6.17 -11.03 -26.30
CA TYR A 334 5.09 -10.62 -27.21
C TYR A 334 5.19 -11.25 -28.61
N ARG A 335 6.37 -11.53 -29.08
CA ARG A 335 6.65 -12.12 -30.40
C ARG A 335 6.98 -13.59 -30.35
N LEU A 336 7.09 -14.19 -29.17
CA LEU A 336 7.24 -15.64 -29.00
C LEU A 336 5.90 -16.34 -29.19
N LYS A 337 5.99 -17.57 -29.72
CA LYS A 337 4.83 -18.46 -29.92
C LYS A 337 4.71 -19.47 -28.77
#